data_1d1aa9ddfc588a370de5ba5bf1f2ea32
#
_entry.id   1d1aa9ddfc588a370de5ba5bf1f2ea32
#
_cell.length_a   1.000
_cell.length_b   1.000
_cell.length_c   1.000
_cell.angle_alpha   90.00
_cell.angle_beta   90.00
_cell.angle_gamma   90.00
#
_symmetry.space_group_name_H-M   'P 1'
#
loop_
_entity.id
_entity.type
_entity.pdbx_description
1 polymer ?
#
loop_
_entity_poly.entity_id
_entity_poly.type
_entity_poly.pdbx_seq_one_letter_code
_entity_poly.pdbx_strand_id
1 'polypeptide(L)'
;MSKKYEEASRKGVMLYFDLPDLREIPLDNTDLVMVVSNLLNNAIDAAAKADPPEVYFRMRKTEAELLVSVRNRVQKNLDLPDGQLPRSTKKEPGHGMGLWNVTDVLRKYQGEYTISCREKWFRFTCSVPVRKI
;
A
#
# COMPACT_ATOMS: atom_id res chain seq x y z
N MET A 1 -9.73 9.67 -2.60
CA MET A 1 -10.04 8.48 -1.78
C MET A 1 -11.41 7.93 -2.03
N SER A 2 -12.43 8.78 -2.30
CA SER A 2 -13.78 8.31 -2.59
C SER A 2 -13.85 7.40 -3.82
N LYS A 3 -13.05 7.69 -4.86
CA LYS A 3 -12.99 6.84 -6.07
C LYS A 3 -12.50 5.42 -5.76
N LYS A 4 -11.53 5.29 -4.84
CA LYS A 4 -11.01 3.97 -4.46
C LYS A 4 -12.03 3.19 -3.66
N TYR A 5 -12.80 3.87 -2.81
CA TYR A 5 -13.87 3.24 -2.07
C TYR A 5 -14.96 2.69 -3.02
N GLU A 6 -15.36 3.50 -3.99
CA GLU A 6 -16.34 3.08 -5.01
C GLU A 6 -15.82 1.90 -5.83
N GLU A 7 -14.55 1.96 -6.24
CA GLU A 7 -13.91 0.89 -7.01
C GLU A 7 -13.88 -0.41 -6.20
N ALA A 8 -13.51 -0.34 -4.91
CA ALA A 8 -13.52 -1.49 -4.03
C ALA A 8 -14.92 -2.07 -3.89
N SER A 9 -15.93 -1.23 -3.68
CA SER A 9 -17.31 -1.66 -3.57
C SER A 9 -17.80 -2.39 -4.82
N ARG A 10 -17.45 -1.89 -5.99
CA ARG A 10 -17.81 -2.55 -7.27
C ARG A 10 -17.18 -3.93 -7.40
N LYS A 11 -15.99 -4.13 -6.83
CA LYS A 11 -15.30 -5.42 -6.83
C LYS A 11 -15.67 -6.31 -5.64
N GLY A 12 -16.60 -5.86 -4.80
CA GLY A 12 -17.02 -6.58 -3.62
C GLY A 12 -16.02 -6.58 -2.48
N VAL A 13 -15.09 -5.65 -2.48
CA VAL A 13 -14.04 -5.56 -1.47
C VAL A 13 -14.45 -4.58 -0.37
N MET A 14 -14.28 -4.99 0.88
CA MET A 14 -14.48 -4.13 2.04
C MET A 14 -13.18 -3.37 2.32
N LEU A 15 -13.24 -2.05 2.22
CA LEU A 15 -12.10 -1.17 2.36
C LEU A 15 -12.26 -0.30 3.61
N TYR A 16 -11.29 -0.40 4.51
CA TYR A 16 -11.26 0.34 5.78
C TYR A 16 -10.12 1.32 5.77
N PHE A 17 -10.41 2.58 6.09
CA PHE A 17 -9.42 3.65 6.18
C PHE A 17 -9.26 4.14 7.60
N ASP A 18 -8.01 4.42 7.98
CA ASP A 18 -7.67 5.14 9.22
C ASP A 18 -6.60 6.17 8.83
N LEU A 19 -7.02 7.42 8.70
CA LEU A 19 -6.19 8.49 8.12
C LEU A 19 -6.00 9.63 9.12
N PRO A 20 -4.82 10.29 9.11
CA PRO A 20 -4.57 11.50 9.89
C PRO A 20 -5.06 12.73 9.13
N ASP A 21 -4.77 13.91 9.69
CA ASP A 21 -4.91 15.16 8.95
C ASP A 21 -3.90 15.17 7.79
N LEU A 22 -4.39 15.22 6.57
CA LEU A 22 -3.57 15.13 5.36
C LEU A 22 -2.87 16.44 4.99
N ARG A 23 -3.14 17.54 5.70
CA ARG A 23 -2.58 18.85 5.37
C ARG A 23 -1.07 18.97 5.61
N GLU A 24 -0.52 18.13 6.47
CA GLU A 24 0.89 18.19 6.85
C GLU A 24 1.69 16.95 6.47
N ILE A 25 1.33 16.32 5.35
CA ILE A 25 2.02 15.13 4.88
C ILE A 25 3.34 15.53 4.22
N PRO A 26 4.47 14.89 4.56
CA PRO A 26 5.80 15.27 4.06
C PRO A 26 6.12 14.77 2.66
N LEU A 27 5.13 14.65 1.81
CA LEU A 27 5.26 14.23 0.41
C LEU A 27 4.58 15.26 -0.48
N ASP A 28 5.13 15.46 -1.67
CA ASP A 28 4.43 16.21 -2.71
C ASP A 28 3.10 15.52 -3.03
N ASN A 29 2.09 16.30 -3.40
CA ASN A 29 0.77 15.76 -3.70
C ASN A 29 0.83 14.68 -4.78
N THR A 30 1.64 14.88 -5.83
CA THR A 30 1.81 13.89 -6.90
C THR A 30 2.37 12.58 -6.36
N ASP A 31 3.39 12.66 -5.51
CA ASP A 31 4.00 11.47 -4.92
C ASP A 31 3.04 10.78 -3.95
N LEU A 32 2.31 11.54 -3.16
CA LEU A 32 1.31 10.99 -2.24
C LEU A 32 0.23 10.23 -3.00
N VAL A 33 -0.31 10.83 -4.05
CA VAL A 33 -1.34 10.19 -4.88
C VAL A 33 -0.79 8.90 -5.51
N MET A 34 0.46 8.94 -6.00
CA MET A 34 1.09 7.75 -6.59
C MET A 34 1.21 6.62 -5.57
N VAL A 35 1.73 6.92 -4.37
CA VAL A 35 1.90 5.90 -3.32
C VAL A 35 0.55 5.30 -2.92
N VAL A 36 -0.41 6.16 -2.59
CA VAL A 36 -1.73 5.71 -2.12
C VAL A 36 -2.45 4.91 -3.20
N SER A 37 -2.47 5.41 -4.43
CA SER A 37 -3.16 4.74 -5.54
C SER A 37 -2.56 3.37 -5.84
N ASN A 38 -1.22 3.28 -5.89
CA ASN A 38 -0.56 2.01 -6.19
C ASN A 38 -0.77 1.00 -5.08
N LEU A 39 -0.67 1.42 -3.81
CA LEU A 39 -0.90 0.53 -2.68
C LEU A 39 -2.34 0.03 -2.65
N LEU A 40 -3.31 0.92 -2.86
CA LEU A 40 -4.73 0.54 -2.85
C LEU A 40 -5.11 -0.32 -4.04
N ASN A 41 -4.62 0.00 -5.25
CA ASN A 41 -4.88 -0.82 -6.44
C ASN A 41 -4.39 -2.25 -6.24
N ASN A 42 -3.16 -2.39 -5.76
CA ASN A 42 -2.58 -3.71 -5.50
C ASN A 42 -3.38 -4.48 -4.44
N ALA A 43 -3.74 -3.81 -3.36
CA ALA A 43 -4.47 -4.43 -2.27
C ALA A 43 -5.89 -4.84 -2.67
N ILE A 44 -6.61 -3.98 -3.39
CA ILE A 44 -7.97 -4.25 -3.83
C ILE A 44 -7.99 -5.41 -4.82
N ASP A 45 -7.07 -5.41 -5.78
CA ASP A 45 -7.00 -6.49 -6.78
C ASP A 45 -6.73 -7.84 -6.13
N ALA A 46 -5.82 -7.88 -5.17
CA ALA A 46 -5.52 -9.12 -4.44
C ALA A 46 -6.68 -9.56 -3.56
N ALA A 47 -7.28 -8.63 -2.82
CA ALA A 47 -8.39 -8.93 -1.90
C ALA A 47 -9.65 -9.38 -2.63
N ALA A 48 -9.88 -8.91 -3.85
CA ALA A 48 -11.05 -9.30 -4.64
C ALA A 48 -11.11 -10.81 -4.91
N LYS A 49 -9.96 -11.47 -4.85
CA LYS A 49 -9.83 -12.93 -5.05
C LYS A 49 -9.84 -13.71 -3.74
N ALA A 50 -9.90 -13.03 -2.62
CA ALA A 50 -9.84 -13.64 -1.30
C ALA A 50 -11.22 -13.75 -0.66
N ASP A 51 -11.32 -14.55 0.40
CA ASP A 51 -12.52 -14.69 1.19
C ASP A 51 -12.15 -14.71 2.67
N PRO A 52 -12.57 -13.69 3.45
CA PRO A 52 -13.32 -12.50 3.05
C PRO A 52 -12.46 -11.46 2.30
N PRO A 53 -13.04 -10.70 1.37
CA PRO A 53 -12.31 -9.71 0.57
C PRO A 53 -12.16 -8.39 1.34
N GLU A 54 -11.09 -8.25 2.08
CA GLU A 54 -10.88 -7.13 2.98
C GLU A 54 -9.54 -6.44 2.75
N VAL A 55 -9.56 -5.11 2.83
CA VAL A 55 -8.37 -4.24 2.79
C VAL A 55 -8.44 -3.25 3.95
N TYR A 56 -7.34 -3.13 4.68
CA TYR A 56 -7.17 -2.12 5.72
C TYR A 56 -6.03 -1.20 5.32
N PHE A 57 -6.30 0.10 5.24
CA PHE A 57 -5.34 1.12 4.90
C PHE A 57 -5.21 2.09 6.06
N ARG A 58 -4.02 2.24 6.60
CA ARG A 58 -3.75 3.10 7.74
C ARG A 58 -2.57 4.02 7.46
N MET A 59 -2.74 5.27 7.84
CA MET A 59 -1.69 6.26 7.74
C MET A 59 -1.58 6.97 9.09
N ARG A 60 -0.36 7.13 9.57
CA ARG A 60 -0.06 7.81 10.82
C ARG A 60 1.09 8.78 10.63
N LYS A 61 0.98 9.96 11.20
CA LYS A 61 2.05 10.95 11.17
C LYS A 61 2.50 11.25 12.60
N THR A 62 3.81 11.16 12.82
CA THR A 62 4.46 11.57 14.06
C THR A 62 5.36 12.76 13.77
N GLU A 63 6.03 13.30 14.80
CA GLU A 63 7.02 14.35 14.60
C GLU A 63 8.21 13.88 13.77
N ALA A 64 8.53 12.57 13.82
CA ALA A 64 9.71 12.00 13.19
C ALA A 64 9.44 11.44 11.81
N GLU A 65 8.23 10.92 11.56
CA GLU A 65 7.99 10.16 10.33
C GLU A 65 6.51 10.05 9.97
N LEU A 66 6.27 9.75 8.69
CA LEU A 66 4.98 9.31 8.21
C LEU A 66 5.01 7.79 8.08
N LEU A 67 4.04 7.11 8.67
CA LEU A 67 3.88 5.66 8.56
C LEU A 67 2.65 5.35 7.72
N VAL A 68 2.82 4.48 6.74
CA VAL A 68 1.73 3.99 5.89
C VAL A 68 1.71 2.48 5.95
N SER A 69 0.58 1.90 6.31
CA SER A 69 0.41 0.46 6.36
C SER A 69 -0.83 0.06 5.58
N VAL A 70 -0.67 -0.88 4.67
CA VAL A 70 -1.78 -1.48 3.99
C VAL A 70 -1.70 -3.00 4.17
N ARG A 71 -2.83 -3.61 4.51
CA ARG A 71 -2.93 -5.06 4.56
C ARG A 71 -4.18 -5.50 3.83
N ASN A 72 -4.06 -6.60 3.14
CA ASN A 72 -5.19 -7.16 2.41
C ASN A 72 -5.21 -8.68 2.55
N ARG A 73 -6.40 -9.24 2.53
CA ARG A 73 -6.56 -10.67 2.45
C ARG A 73 -6.02 -11.19 1.12
N VAL A 74 -5.44 -12.37 1.15
CA VAL A 74 -4.99 -13.09 -0.04
C VAL A 74 -5.59 -14.49 -0.04
N GLN A 75 -5.70 -15.06 -1.22
CA GLN A 75 -6.24 -16.40 -1.40
C GLN A 75 -5.27 -17.46 -0.86
N LYS A 76 -3.98 -17.23 -1.06
CA LYS A 76 -2.88 -18.09 -0.58
C LYS A 76 -1.77 -17.23 -0.03
N ASN A 77 -1.08 -17.74 0.99
CA ASN A 77 0.14 -17.08 1.45
C ASN A 77 1.16 -17.05 0.32
N LEU A 78 1.77 -15.87 0.14
CA LEU A 78 2.86 -15.70 -0.81
C LEU A 78 4.17 -16.09 -0.15
N ASP A 79 5.03 -16.75 -0.92
CA ASP A 79 6.40 -17.00 -0.49
C ASP A 79 7.22 -15.73 -0.77
N LEU A 80 7.56 -15.02 0.30
CA LEU A 80 8.32 -13.77 0.22
C LEU A 80 9.68 -13.97 0.85
N PRO A 81 10.72 -14.19 0.04
CA PRO A 81 12.06 -14.36 0.59
C PRO A 81 12.54 -13.05 1.21
N ASP A 82 12.81 -13.07 2.51
CA ASP A 82 13.47 -12.00 3.28
C ASP A 82 12.92 -10.60 3.08
N GLY A 83 11.59 -10.46 3.01
CA GLY A 83 10.95 -9.16 2.91
C GLY A 83 11.06 -8.49 1.54
N GLN A 84 11.48 -9.23 0.53
CA GLN A 84 11.58 -8.70 -0.83
C GLN A 84 10.21 -8.57 -1.49
N LEU A 85 10.11 -7.63 -2.41
CA LEU A 85 8.90 -7.46 -3.19
C LEU A 85 8.58 -8.71 -4.00
N PRO A 86 7.28 -9.09 -4.11
CA PRO A 86 6.90 -10.21 -4.94
C PRO A 86 7.32 -9.99 -6.38
N ARG A 87 7.86 -11.01 -7.00
CA ARG A 87 8.12 -10.96 -8.43
C ARG A 87 6.78 -10.96 -9.15
N SER A 88 6.64 -10.03 -10.08
CA SER A 88 5.47 -10.04 -10.94
C SER A 88 5.55 -11.24 -11.87
N THR A 89 4.57 -12.12 -11.81
CA THR A 89 4.40 -13.19 -12.78
C THR A 89 3.48 -12.77 -13.91
N LYS A 90 2.85 -11.61 -13.77
CA LYS A 90 1.93 -11.09 -14.78
C LYS A 90 2.69 -10.22 -15.75
N LYS A 91 2.62 -10.59 -17.03
CA LYS A 91 3.26 -9.84 -18.10
C LYS A 91 2.41 -8.66 -18.58
N GLU A 92 1.29 -8.38 -17.92
CA GLU A 92 0.42 -7.30 -18.30
C GLU A 92 1.02 -5.95 -17.89
N PRO A 93 1.02 -4.97 -18.79
CA PRO A 93 1.50 -3.63 -18.47
C PRO A 93 0.74 -3.04 -17.27
N GLY A 94 1.45 -2.47 -16.33
CA GLY A 94 0.89 -1.87 -15.13
C GLY A 94 0.68 -2.81 -13.96
N HIS A 95 0.64 -4.12 -14.18
CA HIS A 95 0.57 -5.09 -13.08
C HIS A 95 1.98 -5.45 -12.61
N GLY A 96 2.20 -5.44 -11.30
CA GLY A 96 3.49 -5.74 -10.71
C GLY A 96 4.44 -4.55 -10.63
N MET A 97 4.13 -3.45 -11.33
CA MET A 97 4.95 -2.23 -11.27
C MET A 97 4.52 -1.30 -10.13
N GLY A 98 3.31 -1.48 -9.59
CA GLY A 98 2.76 -0.58 -8.58
C GLY A 98 3.62 -0.48 -7.33
N LEU A 99 4.03 -1.61 -6.76
CA LEU A 99 4.89 -1.62 -5.57
C LEU A 99 6.29 -1.09 -5.88
N TRP A 100 6.82 -1.38 -7.06
CA TRP A 100 8.11 -0.83 -7.50
C TRP A 100 8.05 0.69 -7.61
N ASN A 101 6.93 1.24 -8.13
CA ASN A 101 6.75 2.70 -8.19
C ASN A 101 6.72 3.29 -6.78
N VAL A 102 6.10 2.60 -5.82
CA VAL A 102 6.10 3.04 -4.43
C VAL A 102 7.52 3.06 -3.87
N THR A 103 8.32 2.03 -4.12
CA THR A 103 9.70 1.98 -3.62
C THR A 103 10.56 3.07 -4.25
N ASP A 104 10.32 3.44 -5.51
CA ASP A 104 11.03 4.54 -6.15
C ASP A 104 10.73 5.88 -5.46
N VAL A 105 9.46 6.12 -5.12
CA VAL A 105 9.09 7.32 -4.37
C VAL A 105 9.72 7.29 -2.98
N LEU A 106 9.68 6.16 -2.29
CA LEU A 106 10.29 6.03 -0.96
C LEU A 106 11.78 6.37 -1.01
N ARG A 107 12.50 5.88 -2.03
CA ARG A 107 13.93 6.17 -2.19
C ARG A 107 14.19 7.66 -2.32
N LYS A 108 13.33 8.39 -3.02
CA LYS A 108 13.44 9.83 -3.18
C LYS A 108 13.38 10.57 -1.83
N TYR A 109 12.60 10.05 -0.88
CA TYR A 109 12.41 10.65 0.45
C TYR A 109 13.21 9.94 1.53
N GLN A 110 14.11 9.04 1.15
CA GLN A 110 14.91 8.24 2.10
C GLN A 110 14.04 7.38 3.01
N GLY A 111 12.92 6.93 2.50
CA GLY A 111 11.99 6.08 3.23
C GLY A 111 12.39 4.62 3.20
N GLU A 112 11.74 3.84 4.03
CA GLU A 112 11.95 2.40 4.16
C GLU A 112 10.63 1.67 4.04
N TYR A 113 10.69 0.39 3.71
CA TYR A 113 9.50 -0.44 3.68
C TYR A 113 9.79 -1.86 4.17
N THR A 114 8.72 -2.53 4.62
CA THR A 114 8.73 -3.95 4.93
C THR A 114 7.51 -4.61 4.32
N ILE A 115 7.65 -5.87 3.95
CA ILE A 115 6.53 -6.68 3.47
C ILE A 115 6.49 -7.99 4.22
N SER A 116 5.29 -8.51 4.40
CA SER A 116 5.09 -9.83 5.01
C SER A 116 3.81 -10.45 4.46
N CYS A 117 3.74 -11.77 4.51
CA CYS A 117 2.52 -12.49 4.19
C CYS A 117 2.36 -13.65 5.15
N ARG A 118 1.37 -13.57 6.04
CA ARG A 118 1.11 -14.57 7.08
C ARG A 118 -0.39 -14.72 7.28
N GLU A 119 -0.82 -15.93 7.52
CA GLU A 119 -2.23 -16.22 7.83
C GLU A 119 -3.20 -15.66 6.80
N LYS A 120 -2.78 -15.68 5.54
CA LYS A 120 -3.53 -15.12 4.40
C LYS A 120 -3.77 -13.62 4.49
N TRP A 121 -2.85 -12.91 5.14
CA TRP A 121 -2.75 -11.46 5.12
C TRP A 121 -1.44 -11.04 4.47
N PHE A 122 -1.52 -10.27 3.41
CA PHE A 122 -0.37 -9.57 2.84
C PHE A 122 -0.31 -8.18 3.49
N ARG A 123 0.85 -7.80 3.98
CA ARG A 123 1.06 -6.48 4.61
C ARG A 123 2.24 -5.78 3.98
N PHE A 124 2.02 -4.54 3.59
CA PHE A 124 3.07 -3.62 3.17
C PHE A 124 3.06 -2.44 4.14
N THR A 125 4.20 -2.16 4.74
CA THR A 125 4.36 -1.02 5.65
C THR A 125 5.56 -0.20 5.18
N CYS A 126 5.40 1.11 5.12
CA CYS A 126 6.50 2.00 4.78
C CYS A 126 6.55 3.19 5.72
N SER A 127 7.73 3.79 5.82
CA SER A 127 7.95 4.99 6.60
C SER A 127 8.72 6.00 5.78
N VAL A 128 8.36 7.27 5.94
CA VAL A 128 9.04 8.40 5.31
C VAL A 128 9.44 9.37 6.42
N PRO A 129 10.74 9.69 6.56
CA PRO A 129 11.17 10.62 7.60
C PRO A 129 10.65 12.02 7.31
N VAL A 130 10.23 12.70 8.37
CA VAL A 130 9.87 14.12 8.31
C VAL A 130 11.15 14.92 8.46
N ARG A 131 11.52 15.64 7.40
CA ARG A 131 12.71 16.50 7.46
C ARG A 131 12.37 17.76 8.22
N LYS A 132 13.10 17.97 9.31
CA LYS A 132 13.12 19.27 9.99
C LYS A 132 14.22 20.10 9.37
N ILE A 133 13.84 21.20 8.81
CA ILE A 133 14.78 22.20 8.32
C ILE A 133 15.08 23.15 9.47
#